data_537edce3a0300adef0750782b83d7d86
#
_entry.id   537edce3a0300adef0750782b83d7d86
#
_cell.length_a   1.000
_cell.length_b   1.000
_cell.length_c   1.000
_cell.angle_alpha   90.00
_cell.angle_beta   90.00
_cell.angle_gamma   90.00
#
_symmetry.space_group_name_H-M   'P 1'
#
loop_
_entity.id
_entity.type
_entity.pdbx_description
1 polymer ?
#
loop_
_entity_poly.entity_id
_entity_poly.type
_entity_poly.pdbx_seq_one_letter_code
_entity_poly.pdbx_strand_id
1 'polypeptide(L)'
;MQYSIESQVEGFKALPPYKRTLKVLMCPQIHHTKNLSLGLTILEPGSTSSPHSHGTEDEIWFVLSGTGQAKVGEETIQIAEGTAIYCPPGQSHQLINDGKEDLRVLWAFSPPGFETKYLGRKGGEA
;
A
#
# COMPACT_ATOMS: atom_id res chain seq x y z
N MET A 1 -24.44 -6.84 1.65
CA MET A 1 -23.13 -6.63 2.31
C MET A 1 -22.05 -6.63 1.24
N GLN A 2 -21.11 -5.68 1.31
CA GLN A 2 -19.95 -5.64 0.44
C GLN A 2 -18.74 -6.17 1.20
N TYR A 3 -18.02 -7.10 0.61
CA TYR A 3 -16.81 -7.66 1.24
C TYR A 3 -15.85 -8.19 0.18
N SER A 4 -14.60 -8.34 0.56
CA SER A 4 -13.62 -9.07 -0.24
C SER A 4 -12.76 -9.94 0.68
N ILE A 5 -12.18 -10.99 0.11
CA ILE A 5 -11.28 -11.89 0.82
C ILE A 5 -9.91 -11.73 0.17
N GLU A 6 -8.92 -11.33 0.94
CA GLU A 6 -7.60 -10.95 0.43
C GLU A 6 -6.98 -12.05 -0.44
N SER A 7 -7.07 -13.30 0.00
CA SER A 7 -6.48 -14.42 -0.75
C SER A 7 -7.16 -14.66 -2.11
N GLN A 8 -8.36 -14.12 -2.33
CA GLN A 8 -9.10 -14.26 -3.57
C GLN A 8 -8.97 -13.03 -4.48
N VAL A 9 -8.34 -11.97 -3.99
CA VAL A 9 -8.10 -10.76 -4.78
C VAL A 9 -6.80 -10.93 -5.57
N GLU A 10 -6.90 -10.82 -6.90
CA GLU A 10 -5.73 -10.82 -7.76
C GLU A 10 -4.97 -9.52 -7.59
N GLY A 11 -3.65 -9.62 -7.38
CA GLY A 11 -2.83 -8.44 -7.17
C GLY A 11 -2.28 -7.89 -8.46
N PHE A 12 -2.00 -6.57 -8.46
CA PHE A 12 -1.21 -5.92 -9.48
C PHE A 12 0.27 -6.09 -9.13
N LYS A 13 1.06 -6.66 -10.06
CA LYS A 13 2.50 -6.90 -9.85
C LYS A 13 3.31 -5.81 -10.53
N ALA A 14 3.85 -4.91 -9.74
CA ALA A 14 4.69 -3.83 -10.23
C ALA A 14 6.05 -4.35 -10.69
N LEU A 15 6.53 -3.79 -11.80
CA LEU A 15 7.84 -4.13 -12.38
C LEU A 15 8.97 -3.48 -11.57
N PRO A 16 10.20 -4.05 -11.64
CA PRO A 16 11.37 -3.39 -11.07
C PRO A 16 11.52 -1.96 -11.62
N PRO A 17 12.15 -1.04 -10.88
CA PRO A 17 12.92 -1.26 -9.65
C PRO A 17 12.07 -1.36 -8.37
N TYR A 18 10.80 -1.00 -8.43
CA TYR A 18 9.92 -0.95 -7.26
C TYR A 18 8.96 -2.13 -7.25
N LYS A 19 9.54 -3.33 -7.32
CA LYS A 19 8.79 -4.57 -7.42
C LYS A 19 7.97 -4.84 -6.16
N ARG A 20 6.66 -4.95 -6.31
CA ARG A 20 5.74 -5.25 -5.23
C ARG A 20 4.42 -5.76 -5.79
N THR A 21 3.61 -6.36 -4.92
CA THR A 21 2.23 -6.73 -5.24
C THR A 21 1.28 -5.77 -4.54
N LEU A 22 0.32 -5.24 -5.29
CA LEU A 22 -0.69 -4.31 -4.79
C LEU A 22 -2.06 -4.94 -4.98
N LYS A 23 -2.84 -5.04 -3.91
CA LYS A 23 -4.21 -5.56 -3.95
C LYS A 23 -5.17 -4.48 -3.49
N VAL A 24 -6.15 -4.16 -4.32
CA VAL A 24 -7.23 -3.26 -3.93
C VAL A 24 -8.31 -4.12 -3.28
N LEU A 25 -8.53 -3.95 -1.99
CA LEU A 25 -9.46 -4.78 -1.22
C LEU A 25 -10.86 -4.17 -1.15
N MET A 26 -10.95 -2.84 -1.10
CA MET A 26 -12.22 -2.14 -0.98
C MET A 26 -12.09 -0.76 -1.63
N CYS A 27 -13.00 -0.43 -2.56
CA CYS A 27 -12.94 0.84 -3.27
C CYS A 27 -14.32 1.21 -3.84
N PRO A 28 -14.53 2.50 -4.20
CA PRO A 28 -15.81 2.94 -4.72
C PRO A 28 -16.26 2.21 -6.00
N GLN A 29 -15.33 1.93 -6.91
CA GLN A 29 -15.66 1.37 -8.22
C GLN A 29 -16.21 -0.05 -8.14
N ILE A 30 -15.76 -0.83 -7.15
CA ILE A 30 -16.15 -2.25 -7.01
C ILE A 30 -17.13 -2.44 -5.86
N HIS A 31 -16.91 -1.75 -4.75
CA HIS A 31 -17.63 -2.01 -3.50
C HIS A 31 -18.52 -0.85 -3.06
N HIS A 32 -18.54 0.24 -3.84
CA HIS A 32 -19.40 1.41 -3.60
C HIS A 32 -19.14 2.12 -2.27
N THR A 33 -17.90 2.08 -1.78
CA THR A 33 -17.49 2.95 -0.68
C THR A 33 -17.57 4.40 -1.14
N LYS A 34 -17.76 5.34 -0.23
CA LYS A 34 -17.91 6.75 -0.58
C LYS A 34 -16.63 7.54 -0.38
N ASN A 35 -16.00 7.42 0.78
CA ASN A 35 -14.97 8.35 1.22
C ASN A 35 -13.62 7.71 1.48
N LEU A 36 -13.48 6.40 1.24
CA LEU A 36 -12.22 5.72 1.52
C LEU A 36 -12.04 4.48 0.64
N SER A 37 -10.79 4.08 0.52
CA SER A 37 -10.39 2.82 -0.09
C SER A 37 -9.41 2.10 0.82
N LEU A 38 -9.33 0.78 0.67
CA LEU A 38 -8.45 -0.09 1.45
C LEU A 38 -7.74 -1.04 0.51
N GLY A 39 -6.46 -1.25 0.74
CA GLY A 39 -5.69 -2.23 -0.01
C GLY A 39 -4.53 -2.79 0.78
N LEU A 40 -3.76 -3.62 0.10
CA LEU A 40 -2.61 -4.32 0.66
C LEU A 40 -1.43 -4.18 -0.29
N THR A 41 -0.27 -3.83 0.26
CA THR A 41 1.00 -3.89 -0.44
C THR A 41 1.83 -5.03 0.14
N ILE A 42 2.38 -5.86 -0.74
CA ILE A 42 3.26 -6.96 -0.36
C ILE A 42 4.62 -6.71 -1.01
N LEU A 43 5.64 -6.57 -0.19
CA LEU A 43 7.03 -6.37 -0.62
C LEU A 43 7.85 -7.61 -0.28
N GLU A 44 8.48 -8.20 -1.30
CA GLU A 44 9.44 -9.28 -1.08
C GLU A 44 10.70 -8.73 -0.39
N PRO A 45 11.48 -9.59 0.29
CA PRO A 45 12.75 -9.16 0.87
C PRO A 45 13.64 -8.46 -0.15
N GLY A 46 14.21 -7.32 0.24
CA GLY A 46 15.07 -6.50 -0.61
C GLY A 46 14.32 -5.52 -1.53
N SER A 47 12.99 -5.58 -1.57
CA SER A 47 12.20 -4.67 -2.41
C SER A 47 11.81 -3.40 -1.66
N THR A 48 11.55 -2.35 -2.42
CA THR A 48 11.06 -1.07 -1.90
C THR A 48 9.87 -0.61 -2.72
N SER A 49 8.98 0.16 -2.11
CA SER A 49 7.97 0.91 -2.87
C SER A 49 8.62 2.14 -3.50
N SER A 50 7.98 2.69 -4.56
CA SER A 50 8.44 3.97 -5.11
C SER A 50 8.21 5.08 -4.08
N PRO A 51 9.17 6.02 -3.91
CA PRO A 51 8.90 7.22 -3.14
C PRO A 51 7.80 8.01 -3.86
N HIS A 52 6.73 8.35 -3.15
CA HIS A 52 5.64 9.11 -3.75
C HIS A 52 4.91 9.92 -2.69
N SER A 53 4.18 10.91 -3.14
CA SER A 53 3.31 11.71 -2.31
C SER A 53 1.95 11.85 -2.97
N HIS A 54 0.92 12.06 -2.13
CA HIS A 54 -0.43 12.36 -2.59
C HIS A 54 -0.75 13.81 -2.26
N GLY A 55 -1.44 14.50 -3.18
CA GLY A 55 -1.70 15.93 -3.02
C GLY A 55 -2.73 16.25 -1.95
N THR A 56 -3.78 15.43 -1.82
CA THR A 56 -4.93 15.73 -0.97
C THR A 56 -5.37 14.58 -0.07
N GLU A 57 -4.88 13.36 -0.34
CA GLU A 57 -5.32 12.17 0.39
C GLU A 57 -4.59 12.03 1.72
N ASP A 58 -5.36 11.75 2.76
CA ASP A 58 -4.82 11.11 3.95
C ASP A 58 -4.54 9.65 3.63
N GLU A 59 -3.43 9.13 4.09
CA GLU A 59 -3.11 7.72 4.00
C GLU A 59 -2.67 7.20 5.36
N ILE A 60 -3.15 6.00 5.70
CA ILE A 60 -2.72 5.28 6.89
C ILE A 60 -2.18 3.93 6.44
N TRP A 61 -1.07 3.51 7.03
CA TRP A 61 -0.51 2.17 6.90
C TRP A 61 -0.65 1.41 8.19
N PHE A 62 -0.89 0.11 8.06
CA PHE A 62 -0.87 -0.81 9.19
C PHE A 62 -0.12 -2.08 8.78
N VAL A 63 0.94 -2.42 9.50
CA VAL A 63 1.76 -3.58 9.19
C VAL A 63 1.09 -4.84 9.68
N LEU A 64 0.71 -5.73 8.76
CA LEU A 64 0.10 -7.02 9.07
C LEU A 64 1.16 -8.06 9.47
N SER A 65 2.29 -8.10 8.76
CA SER A 65 3.34 -9.07 9.01
C SER A 65 4.65 -8.62 8.38
N GLY A 66 5.75 -9.17 8.85
CA GLY A 66 7.07 -8.84 8.39
C GLY A 66 7.68 -7.68 9.15
N THR A 67 8.91 -7.33 8.76
CA THR A 67 9.66 -6.19 9.30
C THR A 67 10.25 -5.39 8.16
N GLY A 68 10.55 -4.13 8.42
CA GLY A 68 11.15 -3.25 7.42
C GLY A 68 11.32 -1.85 7.94
N GLN A 69 11.32 -0.90 7.02
CA GLN A 69 11.42 0.52 7.33
C GLN A 69 10.28 1.27 6.64
N ALA A 70 9.77 2.29 7.31
CA ALA A 70 8.87 3.28 6.74
C ALA A 70 9.57 4.63 6.74
N LYS A 71 9.54 5.29 5.60
CA LYS A 71 10.05 6.64 5.45
C LYS A 71 8.89 7.56 5.12
N VAL A 72 8.68 8.58 5.95
CA VAL A 72 7.63 9.58 5.76
C VAL A 72 8.26 10.96 5.95
N GLY A 73 8.25 11.76 4.88
CA GLY A 73 9.01 13.00 4.88
C GLY A 73 10.50 12.69 5.06
N GLU A 74 11.12 13.29 6.06
CA GLU A 74 12.52 13.06 6.38
C GLU A 74 12.74 12.06 7.52
N GLU A 75 11.65 11.55 8.09
CA GLU A 75 11.74 10.58 9.18
C GLU A 75 11.76 9.16 8.63
N THR A 76 12.59 8.32 9.24
CA THR A 76 12.66 6.89 8.94
C THR A 76 12.56 6.12 10.24
N ILE A 77 11.66 5.13 10.30
CA ILE A 77 11.49 4.27 11.46
C ILE A 77 11.54 2.80 11.06
N GLN A 78 11.98 1.95 11.98
CA GLN A 78 11.82 0.50 11.85
C GLN A 78 10.39 0.13 12.16
N ILE A 79 9.82 -0.74 11.32
CA ILE A 79 8.44 -1.20 11.47
C ILE A 79 8.37 -2.71 11.58
N ALA A 80 7.34 -3.17 12.26
CA ALA A 80 7.04 -4.58 12.47
C ALA A 80 5.54 -4.76 12.57
N GLU A 81 5.10 -6.01 12.67
CA GLU A 81 3.69 -6.35 12.85
C GLU A 81 3.03 -5.47 13.92
N GLY A 82 1.87 -4.91 13.60
CA GLY A 82 1.10 -4.08 14.51
C GLY A 82 1.45 -2.59 14.50
N THR A 83 2.39 -2.15 13.66
CA THR A 83 2.73 -0.73 13.55
C THR A 83 1.71 0.00 12.68
N ALA A 84 1.15 1.09 13.20
CA ALA A 84 0.30 2.01 12.44
C ALA A 84 1.06 3.29 12.13
N ILE A 85 0.93 3.80 10.90
CA ILE A 85 1.68 4.95 10.43
C ILE A 85 0.73 5.88 9.69
N TYR A 86 0.86 7.18 9.95
CA TYR A 86 0.15 8.21 9.21
C TYR A 86 1.05 8.84 8.16
N CYS A 87 0.59 8.88 6.92
CA CYS A 87 1.24 9.54 5.79
C CYS A 87 0.42 10.77 5.41
N PRO A 88 0.80 11.98 5.88
CA PRO A 88 0.03 13.19 5.61
C PRO A 88 0.01 13.55 4.11
N PRO A 89 -1.01 14.29 3.65
CA PRO A 89 -1.02 14.82 2.30
C PRO A 89 0.23 15.63 1.99
N GLY A 90 0.75 15.47 0.78
CA GLY A 90 1.90 16.25 0.30
C GLY A 90 3.27 15.77 0.78
N GLN A 91 3.33 14.85 1.73
CA GLN A 91 4.61 14.30 2.17
C GLN A 91 4.97 13.04 1.40
N SER A 92 6.22 12.96 0.95
CA SER A 92 6.74 11.75 0.32
C SER A 92 6.79 10.61 1.33
N HIS A 93 6.44 9.40 0.90
CA HIS A 93 6.50 8.22 1.74
C HIS A 93 6.94 6.99 0.96
N GLN A 94 7.59 6.07 1.64
CA GLN A 94 8.17 4.88 1.04
C GLN A 94 8.24 3.76 2.07
N LEU A 95 7.96 2.54 1.61
CA LEU A 95 8.20 1.31 2.37
C LEU A 95 9.46 0.63 1.86
N ILE A 96 10.24 0.07 2.78
CA ILE A 96 11.48 -0.64 2.48
C ILE A 96 11.45 -1.97 3.23
N ASN A 97 11.59 -3.07 2.49
CA ASN A 97 11.70 -4.38 3.12
C ASN A 97 13.18 -4.78 3.23
N ASP A 98 13.77 -4.52 4.38
CA ASP A 98 15.14 -4.92 4.71
C ASP A 98 15.17 -6.21 5.56
N GLY A 99 14.03 -6.87 5.71
CA GLY A 99 13.90 -8.12 6.44
C GLY A 99 14.11 -9.35 5.56
N LYS A 100 13.77 -10.51 6.12
CA LYS A 100 13.95 -11.82 5.46
C LYS A 100 12.66 -12.43 4.96
N GLU A 101 11.51 -11.84 5.31
CA GLU A 101 10.18 -12.31 4.94
C GLU A 101 9.44 -11.22 4.20
N ASP A 102 8.33 -11.56 3.55
CA ASP A 102 7.47 -10.58 2.92
C ASP A 102 6.97 -9.57 3.95
N LEU A 103 7.02 -8.30 3.58
CA LEU A 103 6.42 -7.21 4.36
C LEU A 103 5.03 -6.95 3.79
N ARG A 104 4.00 -7.13 4.62
CA ARG A 104 2.60 -6.98 4.24
C ARG A 104 2.00 -5.81 4.99
N VAL A 105 1.57 -4.80 4.24
CA VAL A 105 1.11 -3.53 4.81
C VAL A 105 -0.24 -3.17 4.21
N LEU A 106 -1.26 -3.04 5.07
CA LEU A 106 -2.53 -2.45 4.68
C LEU A 106 -2.37 -0.95 4.48
N TRP A 107 -3.07 -0.42 3.49
CA TRP A 107 -3.17 1.03 3.29
C TRP A 107 -4.63 1.44 3.14
N ALA A 108 -4.94 2.59 3.66
CA ALA A 108 -6.26 3.21 3.53
C ALA A 108 -6.09 4.65 3.09
N PHE A 109 -6.89 5.07 2.10
CA PHE A 109 -6.90 6.44 1.57
C PHE A 109 -8.23 7.11 1.84
N SER A 110 -8.20 8.39 2.15
CA SER A 110 -9.36 9.26 2.15
C SER A 110 -8.94 10.66 1.68
N PRO A 111 -9.56 11.21 0.59
CA PRO A 111 -10.52 10.55 -0.30
C PRO A 111 -9.89 9.43 -1.12
N PRO A 112 -10.72 8.51 -1.65
CA PRO A 112 -10.24 7.44 -2.52
C PRO A 112 -9.91 7.98 -3.92
N GLY A 113 -9.23 7.15 -4.72
CA GLY A 113 -8.97 7.47 -6.13
C GLY A 113 -7.60 7.05 -6.62
N PHE A 114 -6.58 7.13 -5.78
CA PHE A 114 -5.22 6.78 -6.18
C PHE A 114 -5.09 5.32 -6.61
N GLU A 115 -5.86 4.43 -6.04
CA GLU A 115 -5.87 2.99 -6.33
C GLU A 115 -6.44 2.65 -7.70
N THR A 116 -7.13 3.58 -8.36
CA THR A 116 -7.80 3.30 -9.64
C THR A 116 -6.82 2.88 -10.73
N LYS A 117 -5.58 3.31 -10.66
CA LYS A 117 -4.57 2.97 -11.65
C LYS A 117 -4.18 1.48 -11.63
N TYR A 118 -4.53 0.75 -10.58
CA TYR A 118 -4.25 -0.68 -10.48
C TYR A 118 -5.44 -1.56 -10.85
N LEU A 119 -6.65 -0.98 -10.91
CA LEU A 119 -7.86 -1.75 -11.16
C LEU A 119 -7.88 -2.34 -12.56
N GLY A 120 -8.25 -3.63 -12.65
CA GLY A 120 -8.34 -4.35 -13.93
C GLY A 120 -7.00 -4.65 -14.58
N ARG A 121 -5.88 -4.38 -13.91
CA ARG A 121 -4.54 -4.64 -14.41
C ARG A 121 -3.86 -5.73 -13.58
N LYS A 122 -3.07 -6.57 -14.25
CA LYS A 122 -2.34 -7.67 -13.59
C LYS A 122 -0.91 -7.27 -13.22
N GLY A 123 -0.35 -6.28 -13.89
CA GLY A 123 1.01 -5.84 -13.63
C GLY A 123 1.45 -4.75 -14.60
N GLY A 124 2.67 -4.27 -14.39
CA GLY A 124 3.29 -3.23 -15.18
C GLY A 124 3.99 -2.20 -14.33
N GLU A 125 4.19 -1.02 -14.89
CA GLU A 125 4.72 0.11 -14.12
C GLU A 125 3.68 0.61 -13.13
N ALA A 126 4.15 0.89 -11.93
CA ALA A 126 3.30 1.39 -10.85
C ALA A 126 3.25 2.92 -10.81
#